data_e6962c9d6097141cddb80c8920ee9aed
#
_entry.id   e6962c9d6097141cddb80c8920ee9aed
#
_cell.length_a   1.000
_cell.length_b   1.000
_cell.length_c   1.000
_cell.angle_alpha   90.00
_cell.angle_beta   90.00
_cell.angle_gamma   90.00
#
_symmetry.space_group_name_H-M   'P 1'
#
loop_
_entity.id
_entity.type
_entity.pdbx_description
1 polymer ?
#
loop_
_entity_poly.entity_id
_entity_poly.type
_entity_poly.pdbx_seq_one_letter_code
_entity_poly.pdbx_strand_id
1 'polypeptide(L)'
;MSTLPAFRRHTIYIGQPSERTLLVVGDLDSDGVPEIVIGARRPKTELYWLGRIQSGEWQRHTMDEGCGPLEAGGFLADITGDGHLDFVGAHDASDDRVLWWEQPQDPTQAWVRREIFQMPANKSHDQFVADVDGDGRPEVYFWNQRSSTLFWAPVPEDPRVSPWPNVRPVATDVVNEEGFAVADVDGDGRLELIAGQSWYRLLPNGEWERHVYTEGYVSTRLGAADFDGDGQIEIVLAEGDASFMRPEYYGRLVYLKPTGAVAELWEARLLHDHLVDPHSMVVADFNGDGHPDFFVGELGSPNGDHPHPPAERIYLNRGDGTFEEHVIDEGIGTHEAKLIEIDGLVGIAGKPYRNMRSEAPRGSDVDCVNLWLPED
;
A
#
# COMPACT_ATOMS: atom_id res chain seq x y z
N MET A 1 0.22 -27.90 10.94
CA MET A 1 -0.20 -26.50 10.74
C MET A 1 0.40 -25.72 11.87
N SER A 2 1.25 -24.76 11.58
CA SER A 2 1.75 -23.82 12.56
C SER A 2 0.60 -22.87 12.94
N THR A 3 0.49 -22.57 14.21
CA THR A 3 -0.54 -21.65 14.70
C THR A 3 -0.02 -20.22 14.60
N LEU A 4 -0.88 -19.24 14.37
CA LEU A 4 -0.50 -17.84 14.45
C LEU A 4 0.04 -17.54 15.86
N PRO A 5 1.24 -16.94 16.01
CA PRO A 5 1.68 -16.44 17.30
C PRO A 5 0.74 -15.31 17.77
N ALA A 6 0.70 -15.02 19.06
CA ALA A 6 0.00 -13.85 19.56
C ALA A 6 0.70 -12.60 19.06
N PHE A 7 -0.05 -11.62 18.56
CA PHE A 7 0.49 -10.34 18.13
C PHE A 7 0.25 -9.28 19.22
N ARG A 8 1.24 -8.40 19.38
CA ARG A 8 1.12 -7.27 20.29
C ARG A 8 1.41 -5.96 19.57
N ARG A 9 0.57 -4.97 19.85
CA ARG A 9 0.80 -3.60 19.39
C ARG A 9 1.84 -2.88 20.23
N HIS A 10 2.81 -2.27 19.56
CA HIS A 10 3.83 -1.38 20.11
C HIS A 10 3.71 -0.01 19.47
N THR A 11 3.34 1.01 20.24
CA THR A 11 3.36 2.39 19.75
C THR A 11 4.80 2.89 19.79
N ILE A 12 5.38 3.13 18.63
CA ILE A 12 6.79 3.50 18.46
C ILE A 12 7.01 5.00 18.32
N TYR A 13 5.98 5.73 17.92
CA TYR A 13 6.04 7.17 17.75
C TYR A 13 4.68 7.81 18.01
N ILE A 14 4.68 8.98 18.65
CA ILE A 14 3.51 9.83 18.84
C ILE A 14 3.88 11.23 18.34
N GLY A 15 3.21 11.68 17.30
CA GLY A 15 3.45 13.00 16.69
C GLY A 15 2.45 14.05 17.07
N GLN A 16 2.54 15.20 16.41
CA GLN A 16 1.48 16.22 16.48
C GLN A 16 0.28 15.79 15.64
N PRO A 17 -0.95 16.24 15.98
CA PRO A 17 -2.14 15.94 15.21
C PRO A 17 -1.98 16.30 13.74
N SER A 18 -2.10 15.30 12.86
CA SER A 18 -1.97 15.47 11.41
C SER A 18 -2.70 14.32 10.68
N GLU A 19 -3.25 14.61 9.52
CA GLU A 19 -3.71 13.58 8.60
C GLU A 19 -2.48 12.96 7.90
N ARG A 20 -1.96 11.90 8.50
CA ARG A 20 -0.91 11.08 7.90
C ARG A 20 -1.53 10.18 6.87
N THR A 21 -1.18 10.40 5.63
CA THR A 21 -1.80 9.73 4.48
C THR A 21 -1.00 8.54 4.02
N LEU A 22 0.33 8.58 4.10
CA LEU A 22 1.18 7.49 3.65
C LEU A 22 2.07 6.92 4.76
N LEU A 23 2.41 5.65 4.60
CA LEU A 23 3.43 4.92 5.34
C LEU A 23 4.11 3.94 4.38
N VAL A 24 5.44 3.98 4.30
CA VAL A 24 6.24 2.97 3.59
C VAL A 24 7.41 2.52 4.46
N VAL A 25 7.90 1.30 4.22
CA VAL A 25 8.93 0.64 5.01
C VAL A 25 10.09 0.23 4.11
N GLY A 26 11.32 0.49 4.53
CA GLY A 26 12.53 0.06 3.83
C GLY A 26 13.79 0.44 4.58
N ASP A 27 14.88 -0.28 4.35
CA ASP A 27 16.19 -0.05 4.94
C ASP A 27 16.88 1.13 4.24
N LEU A 28 16.78 2.32 4.84
CA LEU A 28 17.26 3.58 4.24
C LEU A 28 18.74 3.85 4.52
N ASP A 29 19.26 3.36 5.63
CA ASP A 29 20.64 3.61 6.03
C ASP A 29 21.56 2.38 5.88
N SER A 30 21.00 1.29 5.36
CA SER A 30 21.69 0.01 5.07
C SER A 30 22.27 -0.65 6.32
N ASP A 31 21.60 -0.48 7.46
CA ASP A 31 22.01 -1.13 8.73
C ASP A 31 21.32 -2.50 8.94
N GLY A 32 20.37 -2.87 8.07
CA GLY A 32 19.61 -4.11 8.10
C GLY A 32 18.36 -4.04 8.99
N VAL A 33 18.03 -2.87 9.54
CA VAL A 33 16.78 -2.62 10.27
C VAL A 33 15.94 -1.63 9.46
N PRO A 34 14.74 -1.99 9.03
CA PRO A 34 13.97 -1.10 8.17
C PRO A 34 13.46 0.14 8.91
N GLU A 35 13.52 1.27 8.21
CA GLU A 35 12.93 2.54 8.58
C GLU A 35 11.48 2.64 8.10
N ILE A 36 10.76 3.60 8.69
CA ILE A 36 9.36 3.88 8.36
C ILE A 36 9.24 5.33 7.88
N VAL A 37 8.92 5.52 6.60
CA VAL A 37 8.65 6.83 6.02
C VAL A 37 7.18 7.18 6.23
N ILE A 38 6.93 8.40 6.70
CA ILE A 38 5.59 8.94 6.96
C ILE A 38 5.41 10.24 6.20
N GLY A 39 4.30 10.36 5.51
CA GLY A 39 3.85 11.61 4.90
C GLY A 39 2.48 12.06 5.41
N ALA A 40 2.26 13.38 5.41
CA ALA A 40 1.02 13.97 5.86
C ALA A 40 0.59 15.15 4.98
N ARG A 41 -0.71 15.46 4.98
CA ARG A 41 -1.26 16.53 4.14
C ARG A 41 -1.78 17.75 4.89
N ARG A 42 -2.35 17.62 6.07
CA ARG A 42 -2.94 18.73 6.86
C ARG A 42 -3.12 18.38 8.33
N PRO A 43 -3.23 19.35 9.27
CA PRO A 43 -3.08 20.79 9.03
C PRO A 43 -1.65 21.21 8.66
N LYS A 44 -0.68 20.30 8.84
CA LYS A 44 0.72 20.50 8.48
C LYS A 44 1.17 19.42 7.51
N THR A 45 1.77 19.82 6.41
CA THR A 45 2.44 18.91 5.48
C THR A 45 3.76 18.44 6.09
N GLU A 46 4.01 17.16 6.07
CA GLU A 46 5.21 16.54 6.64
C GLU A 46 5.66 15.38 5.76
N LEU A 47 6.97 15.24 5.59
CA LEU A 47 7.63 14.06 5.06
C LEU A 47 8.86 13.78 5.90
N TYR A 48 8.87 12.65 6.59
CA TYR A 48 9.93 12.26 7.50
C TYR A 48 10.03 10.73 7.58
N TRP A 49 11.13 10.24 8.07
CA TRP A 49 11.28 8.84 8.42
C TRP A 49 11.60 8.65 9.91
N LEU A 50 11.27 7.48 10.39
CA LEU A 50 11.56 7.01 11.75
C LEU A 50 12.58 5.89 11.64
N GLY A 51 13.75 6.06 12.27
CA GLY A 51 14.79 5.05 12.41
C GLY A 51 14.94 4.57 13.85
N ARG A 52 15.23 3.30 14.02
CA ARG A 52 15.44 2.70 15.34
C ARG A 52 16.90 2.86 15.74
N ILE A 53 17.16 3.57 16.83
CA ILE A 53 18.50 3.75 17.36
C ILE A 53 18.90 2.58 18.28
N GLN A 54 20.19 2.46 18.62
CA GLN A 54 20.76 1.36 19.42
C GLN A 54 20.07 1.15 20.79
N SER A 55 19.43 2.18 21.37
CA SER A 55 18.65 2.04 22.61
C SER A 55 17.32 1.32 22.42
N GLY A 56 16.90 1.08 21.17
CA GLY A 56 15.58 0.56 20.81
C GLY A 56 14.50 1.63 20.67
N GLU A 57 14.83 2.90 20.90
CA GLU A 57 13.94 4.04 20.66
C GLU A 57 13.92 4.41 19.18
N TRP A 58 12.82 5.04 18.73
CA TRP A 58 12.66 5.51 17.36
C TRP A 58 12.92 7.01 17.27
N GLN A 59 13.79 7.40 16.36
CA GLN A 59 14.18 8.78 16.12
C GLN A 59 13.59 9.27 14.81
N ARG A 60 13.05 10.49 14.82
CA ARG A 60 12.50 11.13 13.63
C ARG A 60 13.56 11.94 12.89
N HIS A 61 13.60 11.77 11.56
CA HIS A 61 14.43 12.53 10.63
C HIS A 61 13.56 13.16 9.54
N THR A 62 13.63 14.47 9.36
CA THR A 62 12.85 15.18 8.35
C THR A 62 13.51 15.01 6.98
N MET A 63 12.76 14.55 5.98
CA MET A 63 13.23 14.43 4.60
C MET A 63 13.06 15.75 3.85
N ASP A 64 11.90 16.39 3.94
CA ASP A 64 11.59 17.64 3.24
C ASP A 64 10.57 18.46 4.03
N GLU A 65 10.97 19.67 4.45
CA GLU A 65 10.08 20.62 5.15
C GLU A 65 9.03 21.27 4.22
N GLY A 66 9.28 21.24 2.91
CA GLY A 66 8.43 21.83 1.90
C GLY A 66 7.71 20.84 0.99
N CYS A 67 7.50 19.59 1.46
CA CYS A 67 7.00 18.49 0.65
C CYS A 67 5.64 18.72 -0.02
N GLY A 68 4.84 19.65 0.48
CA GLY A 68 3.44 19.81 0.05
C GLY A 68 2.51 18.78 0.68
N PRO A 69 1.22 18.79 0.31
CA PRO A 69 0.24 17.86 0.86
C PRO A 69 0.34 16.50 0.18
N LEU A 70 0.82 15.50 0.88
CA LEU A 70 0.99 14.14 0.34
C LEU A 70 -0.31 13.34 0.44
N GLU A 71 -0.59 12.53 -0.58
CA GLU A 71 -1.72 11.60 -0.63
C GLU A 71 -1.29 10.19 -0.19
N ALA A 72 -2.25 9.28 -0.05
CA ALA A 72 -2.04 7.88 0.26
C ALA A 72 -1.16 7.17 -0.79
N GLY A 73 -0.48 6.12 -0.38
CA GLY A 73 0.46 5.36 -1.18
C GLY A 73 1.91 5.70 -0.86
N GLY A 74 2.73 5.93 -1.87
CA GLY A 74 4.16 6.09 -1.77
C GLY A 74 4.91 4.76 -1.92
N PHE A 75 6.15 4.85 -2.37
CA PHE A 75 7.00 3.68 -2.59
C PHE A 75 8.48 4.03 -2.39
N LEU A 76 9.26 3.04 -1.98
CA LEU A 76 10.72 3.14 -1.90
C LEU A 76 11.35 2.26 -2.98
N ALA A 77 12.22 2.83 -3.80
CA ALA A 77 12.98 2.11 -4.81
C ALA A 77 14.29 2.83 -5.12
N ASP A 78 15.30 2.11 -5.58
CA ASP A 78 16.54 2.70 -6.10
C ASP A 78 16.28 3.24 -7.52
N ILE A 79 15.80 4.49 -7.59
CA ILE A 79 15.46 5.19 -8.85
C ILE A 79 16.73 5.63 -9.58
N THR A 80 17.77 5.96 -8.83
CA THR A 80 19.04 6.46 -9.40
C THR A 80 20.00 5.35 -9.81
N GLY A 81 19.81 4.12 -9.32
CA GLY A 81 20.72 2.99 -9.53
C GLY A 81 22.00 3.10 -8.73
N ASP A 82 22.00 3.84 -7.63
CA ASP A 82 23.20 4.07 -6.78
C ASP A 82 23.24 3.17 -5.54
N GLY A 83 22.24 2.32 -5.35
CA GLY A 83 22.12 1.38 -4.24
C GLY A 83 21.41 1.94 -3.01
N HIS A 84 20.93 3.19 -3.06
CA HIS A 84 20.13 3.81 -2.01
C HIS A 84 18.65 3.86 -2.40
N LEU A 85 17.75 3.73 -1.43
CA LEU A 85 16.31 3.78 -1.68
C LEU A 85 15.83 5.22 -1.76
N ASP A 86 15.38 5.64 -2.92
CA ASP A 86 14.66 6.89 -3.15
C ASP A 86 13.18 6.74 -2.78
N PHE A 87 12.51 7.85 -2.52
CA PHE A 87 11.08 7.85 -2.21
C PHE A 87 10.26 8.43 -3.38
N VAL A 88 9.20 7.73 -3.77
CA VAL A 88 8.18 8.20 -4.71
C VAL A 88 6.90 8.50 -3.97
N GLY A 89 6.27 9.64 -4.26
CA GLY A 89 5.00 10.04 -3.68
C GLY A 89 4.25 11.03 -4.55
N ALA A 90 3.00 11.30 -4.24
CA ALA A 90 2.18 12.22 -4.99
C ALA A 90 1.36 13.14 -4.09
N HIS A 91 0.91 14.26 -4.66
CA HIS A 91 0.15 15.25 -3.92
C HIS A 91 -1.36 14.92 -3.87
N ASP A 92 -1.98 15.39 -2.79
CA ASP A 92 -3.42 15.38 -2.59
C ASP A 92 -4.13 16.43 -3.48
N ALA A 93 -5.44 16.42 -3.43
CA ALA A 93 -6.40 17.20 -4.21
C ALA A 93 -6.13 18.71 -4.33
N SER A 94 -5.21 19.27 -3.58
CA SER A 94 -4.79 20.69 -3.70
C SER A 94 -3.64 20.91 -4.68
N ASP A 95 -2.99 19.83 -5.13
CA ASP A 95 -1.88 19.86 -6.08
C ASP A 95 -1.98 18.63 -7.01
N ASP A 96 -1.38 18.68 -8.19
CA ASP A 96 -1.52 17.68 -9.24
C ASP A 96 -0.18 17.01 -9.62
N ARG A 97 0.83 17.07 -8.74
CA ARG A 97 2.17 16.55 -9.03
C ARG A 97 2.41 15.17 -8.46
N VAL A 98 3.07 14.32 -9.26
CA VAL A 98 3.77 13.11 -8.84
C VAL A 98 5.25 13.45 -8.74
N LEU A 99 5.85 13.09 -7.64
CA LEU A 99 7.18 13.51 -7.24
C LEU A 99 8.04 12.33 -6.81
N TRP A 100 9.35 12.53 -6.79
CA TRP A 100 10.26 11.65 -6.10
C TRP A 100 11.33 12.44 -5.36
N TRP A 101 11.91 11.83 -4.34
CA TRP A 101 12.92 12.42 -3.49
C TRP A 101 14.16 11.55 -3.54
N GLU A 102 15.23 12.09 -4.10
CA GLU A 102 16.54 11.45 -4.15
C GLU A 102 17.17 11.43 -2.76
N GLN A 103 17.52 10.22 -2.31
CA GLN A 103 18.20 10.05 -1.03
C GLN A 103 19.62 10.61 -1.11
N PRO A 104 20.04 11.46 -0.15
CA PRO A 104 21.44 11.85 -0.03
C PRO A 104 22.28 10.71 0.56
N GLN A 105 23.60 10.74 0.38
CA GLN A 105 24.52 9.76 0.95
C GLN A 105 24.37 9.59 2.49
N ASP A 106 24.01 10.64 3.20
CA ASP A 106 23.59 10.60 4.61
C ASP A 106 22.08 10.83 4.64
N PRO A 107 21.26 9.79 4.89
CA PRO A 107 19.80 9.88 4.82
C PRO A 107 19.19 10.84 5.86
N THR A 108 19.96 11.27 6.85
CA THR A 108 19.52 12.26 7.85
C THR A 108 19.51 13.69 7.33
N GLN A 109 20.14 13.94 6.17
CA GLN A 109 20.11 15.24 5.49
C GLN A 109 18.80 15.40 4.70
N ALA A 110 18.52 16.65 4.26
CA ALA A 110 17.34 16.93 3.43
C ALA A 110 17.47 16.23 2.06
N TRP A 111 16.40 15.55 1.64
CA TRP A 111 16.33 14.86 0.37
C TRP A 111 16.00 15.82 -0.78
N VAL A 112 16.44 15.50 -2.00
CA VAL A 112 16.26 16.38 -3.15
C VAL A 112 15.00 16.00 -3.91
N ARG A 113 13.96 16.84 -3.79
CA ARG A 113 12.68 16.64 -4.49
C ARG A 113 12.76 16.98 -5.95
N ARG A 114 12.13 16.13 -6.81
CA ARG A 114 11.97 16.32 -8.25
C ARG A 114 10.57 15.95 -8.70
N GLU A 115 10.15 16.51 -9.84
CA GLU A 115 8.86 16.21 -10.45
C GLU A 115 8.99 15.07 -11.45
N ILE A 116 8.16 14.04 -11.30
CA ILE A 116 7.94 12.99 -12.29
C ILE A 116 6.96 13.51 -13.34
N PHE A 117 5.80 13.96 -12.89
CA PHE A 117 4.71 14.31 -13.79
C PHE A 117 3.73 15.30 -13.16
N GLN A 118 3.18 16.20 -13.97
CA GLN A 118 2.01 16.98 -13.64
C GLN A 118 0.78 16.29 -14.23
N MET A 119 -0.09 15.78 -13.37
CA MET A 119 -1.30 15.07 -13.76
C MET A 119 -2.33 15.98 -14.41
N PRO A 120 -3.22 15.44 -15.29
CA PRO A 120 -4.29 16.22 -15.91
C PRO A 120 -5.35 16.71 -14.95
N ALA A 121 -5.44 16.12 -13.76
CA ALA A 121 -6.33 16.53 -12.69
C ALA A 121 -5.67 16.30 -11.33
N ASN A 122 -6.02 17.11 -10.34
CA ASN A 122 -5.56 16.92 -8.97
C ASN A 122 -6.27 15.70 -8.35
N LYS A 123 -5.65 15.01 -7.45
CA LYS A 123 -6.04 13.77 -6.74
C LYS A 123 -5.36 12.54 -7.33
N SER A 124 -4.14 12.35 -6.92
CA SER A 124 -3.47 11.06 -7.02
C SER A 124 -4.03 10.09 -5.98
N HIS A 125 -3.78 8.82 -6.19
CA HIS A 125 -3.90 7.79 -5.16
C HIS A 125 -2.91 6.68 -5.49
N ASP A 126 -2.38 6.01 -4.50
CA ASP A 126 -1.39 4.95 -4.56
C ASP A 126 -0.28 5.19 -5.62
N GLN A 127 0.93 4.95 -5.23
CA GLN A 127 2.08 4.87 -6.13
C GLN A 127 2.72 3.50 -5.94
N PHE A 128 3.17 2.92 -7.03
CA PHE A 128 3.78 1.60 -7.05
C PHE A 128 4.99 1.62 -7.97
N VAL A 129 6.02 0.86 -7.63
CA VAL A 129 7.24 0.77 -8.44
C VAL A 129 7.58 -0.70 -8.69
N ALA A 130 7.75 -1.06 -9.95
CA ALA A 130 8.14 -2.40 -10.36
C ALA A 130 8.79 -2.37 -11.75
N ASP A 131 9.64 -3.33 -12.05
CA ASP A 131 10.18 -3.61 -13.38
C ASP A 131 9.26 -4.63 -14.08
N VAL A 132 8.22 -4.14 -14.76
CA VAL A 132 7.23 -4.98 -15.45
C VAL A 132 7.66 -5.28 -16.89
N ASP A 133 8.41 -4.37 -17.52
CA ASP A 133 8.88 -4.61 -18.88
C ASP A 133 10.14 -5.50 -18.94
N GLY A 134 10.78 -5.76 -17.79
CA GLY A 134 11.91 -6.66 -17.65
C GLY A 134 13.22 -6.10 -18.19
N ASP A 135 13.34 -4.77 -18.31
CA ASP A 135 14.55 -4.12 -18.82
C ASP A 135 15.64 -3.91 -17.74
N GLY A 136 15.33 -4.22 -16.49
CA GLY A 136 16.20 -4.08 -15.32
C GLY A 136 16.13 -2.69 -14.68
N ARG A 137 15.21 -1.83 -15.09
CA ARG A 137 14.90 -0.55 -14.48
C ARG A 137 13.47 -0.54 -13.98
N PRO A 138 13.18 0.10 -12.86
CA PRO A 138 11.80 0.16 -12.38
C PRO A 138 10.98 1.17 -13.18
N GLU A 139 9.67 0.97 -13.21
CA GLU A 139 8.68 1.95 -13.62
C GLU A 139 7.86 2.41 -12.43
N VAL A 140 7.36 3.64 -12.51
CA VAL A 140 6.42 4.20 -11.53
C VAL A 140 5.01 4.14 -12.09
N TYR A 141 4.11 3.50 -11.33
CA TYR A 141 2.67 3.41 -11.61
C TYR A 141 1.91 4.24 -10.60
N PHE A 142 0.85 4.94 -11.03
CA PHE A 142 0.03 5.75 -10.14
C PHE A 142 -1.38 5.99 -10.68
N TRP A 143 -2.33 6.06 -9.75
CA TRP A 143 -3.70 6.43 -10.06
C TRP A 143 -3.87 7.94 -10.09
N ASN A 144 -4.58 8.45 -11.09
CA ASN A 144 -5.22 9.76 -11.05
C ASN A 144 -6.73 9.57 -11.00
N GLN A 145 -7.29 9.57 -9.79
CA GLN A 145 -8.69 9.23 -9.57
C GLN A 145 -9.66 10.18 -10.28
N ARG A 146 -9.37 11.49 -10.34
CA ARG A 146 -10.26 12.44 -11.00
C ARG A 146 -10.28 12.37 -12.52
N SER A 147 -9.20 11.94 -13.13
CA SER A 147 -9.18 11.66 -14.57
C SER A 147 -9.54 10.22 -14.89
N SER A 148 -9.82 9.38 -13.89
CA SER A 148 -10.10 7.95 -14.05
C SER A 148 -9.02 7.26 -14.88
N THR A 149 -7.75 7.55 -14.59
CA THR A 149 -6.61 7.10 -15.40
C THR A 149 -5.55 6.44 -14.53
N LEU A 150 -5.10 5.28 -14.96
CA LEU A 150 -3.88 4.63 -14.48
C LEU A 150 -2.73 5.06 -15.38
N PHE A 151 -1.65 5.60 -14.79
CA PHE A 151 -0.47 6.05 -15.49
C PHE A 151 0.73 5.12 -15.28
N TRP A 152 1.62 5.14 -16.26
CA TRP A 152 2.92 4.50 -16.27
C TRP A 152 4.00 5.54 -16.61
N ALA A 153 5.04 5.58 -15.81
CA ALA A 153 6.19 6.47 -15.93
C ALA A 153 7.50 5.65 -15.92
N PRO A 154 8.04 5.26 -17.07
CA PRO A 154 9.36 4.62 -17.13
C PRO A 154 10.44 5.54 -16.56
N VAL A 155 11.30 4.99 -15.70
CA VAL A 155 12.45 5.75 -15.15
C VAL A 155 13.40 6.07 -16.30
N PRO A 156 13.68 7.37 -16.61
CA PRO A 156 14.56 7.74 -17.69
C PRO A 156 16.02 7.39 -17.38
N GLU A 157 16.89 7.38 -18.42
CA GLU A 157 18.32 7.12 -18.28
C GLU A 157 18.99 8.05 -17.26
N ASP A 158 18.61 9.34 -17.25
CA ASP A 158 18.92 10.27 -16.18
C ASP A 158 17.61 10.60 -15.42
N PRO A 159 17.34 9.99 -14.27
CA PRO A 159 16.11 10.24 -13.51
C PRO A 159 16.01 11.66 -12.95
N ARG A 160 17.12 12.42 -12.96
CA ARG A 160 17.17 13.80 -12.47
C ARG A 160 16.56 14.81 -13.44
N VAL A 161 16.23 14.42 -14.68
CA VAL A 161 15.41 15.25 -15.57
C VAL A 161 14.03 15.46 -14.95
N SER A 162 13.46 16.65 -15.13
CA SER A 162 12.19 17.01 -14.49
C SER A 162 11.39 17.95 -15.40
N PRO A 163 10.14 17.61 -15.76
CA PRO A 163 9.44 16.33 -15.52
C PRO A 163 10.03 15.18 -16.35
N TRP A 164 9.64 13.91 -16.02
CA TRP A 164 10.08 12.76 -16.80
C TRP A 164 9.44 12.74 -18.18
N PRO A 165 10.20 12.36 -19.22
CA PRO A 165 9.64 12.10 -20.52
C PRO A 165 8.84 10.78 -20.53
N ASN A 166 7.96 10.60 -21.52
CA ASN A 166 7.30 9.33 -21.82
C ASN A 166 6.29 8.82 -20.77
N VAL A 167 5.86 9.66 -19.84
CA VAL A 167 4.72 9.31 -18.96
C VAL A 167 3.46 9.18 -19.81
N ARG A 168 2.75 8.06 -19.67
CA ARG A 168 1.59 7.76 -20.50
C ARG A 168 0.55 6.91 -19.75
N PRO A 169 -0.72 6.89 -20.20
CA PRO A 169 -1.73 6.01 -19.63
C PRO A 169 -1.40 4.53 -19.86
N VAL A 170 -1.63 3.70 -18.85
CA VAL A 170 -1.85 2.26 -18.94
C VAL A 170 -3.30 2.00 -19.36
N ALA A 171 -4.23 2.66 -18.66
CA ALA A 171 -5.66 2.56 -18.93
C ALA A 171 -6.39 3.87 -18.60
N THR A 172 -7.48 4.13 -19.31
CA THR A 172 -8.44 5.20 -19.05
C THR A 172 -9.81 4.61 -18.69
N ASP A 173 -10.70 5.45 -18.15
CA ASP A 173 -12.05 5.03 -17.73
C ASP A 173 -12.05 3.98 -16.60
N VAL A 174 -11.01 3.99 -15.75
CA VAL A 174 -10.90 3.17 -14.55
C VAL A 174 -11.37 3.99 -13.33
N VAL A 175 -12.59 3.75 -12.90
CA VAL A 175 -13.28 4.61 -11.92
C VAL A 175 -13.26 3.97 -10.54
N ASN A 176 -12.82 4.73 -9.52
CA ASN A 176 -12.79 4.31 -8.11
C ASN A 176 -12.00 3.01 -7.88
N GLU A 177 -10.89 2.85 -8.60
CA GLU A 177 -9.97 1.74 -8.41
C GLU A 177 -8.71 2.21 -7.69
N GLU A 178 -8.17 1.35 -6.84
CA GLU A 178 -6.97 1.56 -6.03
C GLU A 178 -6.26 0.21 -5.84
N GLY A 179 -5.05 0.24 -5.28
CA GLY A 179 -4.26 -0.95 -5.00
C GLY A 179 -3.48 -1.45 -6.21
N PHE A 180 -2.32 -2.05 -5.90
CA PHE A 180 -1.37 -2.58 -6.86
C PHE A 180 -0.76 -3.90 -6.38
N ALA A 181 -0.45 -4.77 -7.33
CA ALA A 181 0.45 -5.89 -7.19
C ALA A 181 1.12 -6.20 -8.54
N VAL A 182 2.12 -7.06 -8.54
CA VAL A 182 2.70 -7.67 -9.74
C VAL A 182 2.81 -9.17 -9.53
N ALA A 183 2.53 -9.92 -10.58
CA ALA A 183 2.71 -11.36 -10.61
C ALA A 183 2.78 -11.84 -12.07
N ASP A 184 3.28 -13.05 -12.29
CA ASP A 184 3.14 -13.77 -13.56
C ASP A 184 1.73 -14.39 -13.61
N VAL A 185 0.75 -13.58 -14.05
CA VAL A 185 -0.68 -13.94 -14.00
C VAL A 185 -1.05 -14.96 -15.05
N ASP A 186 -0.46 -14.88 -16.25
CA ASP A 186 -0.79 -15.78 -17.36
C ASP A 186 0.19 -16.95 -17.52
N GLY A 187 1.21 -17.04 -16.68
CA GLY A 187 2.17 -18.14 -16.63
C GLY A 187 3.18 -18.13 -17.78
N ASP A 188 3.42 -16.96 -18.42
CA ASP A 188 4.35 -16.83 -19.53
C ASP A 188 5.81 -16.55 -19.09
N GLY A 189 6.04 -16.36 -17.79
CA GLY A 189 7.32 -16.08 -17.16
C GLY A 189 7.68 -14.60 -17.10
N ARG A 190 6.74 -13.71 -17.41
CA ARG A 190 6.87 -12.25 -17.26
C ARG A 190 5.91 -11.78 -16.17
N LEU A 191 6.18 -10.58 -15.66
CA LEU A 191 5.28 -9.96 -14.68
C LEU A 191 4.20 -9.17 -15.39
N GLU A 192 2.96 -9.31 -14.94
CA GLU A 192 1.86 -8.42 -15.25
C GLU A 192 1.60 -7.46 -14.09
N LEU A 193 1.17 -6.26 -14.45
CA LEU A 193 0.66 -5.30 -13.47
C LEU A 193 -0.78 -5.67 -13.08
N ILE A 194 -1.03 -5.87 -11.80
CA ILE A 194 -2.38 -6.01 -11.24
C ILE A 194 -2.72 -4.67 -10.60
N ALA A 195 -3.81 -4.04 -11.05
CA ALA A 195 -4.20 -2.74 -10.56
C ALA A 195 -5.73 -2.62 -10.50
N GLY A 196 -6.28 -2.39 -9.31
CA GLY A 196 -7.71 -2.37 -9.09
C GLY A 196 -8.39 -3.69 -9.45
N GLN A 197 -9.35 -3.67 -10.33
CA GLN A 197 -10.16 -4.83 -10.75
C GLN A 197 -9.67 -5.46 -12.07
N SER A 198 -8.46 -5.11 -12.50
CA SER A 198 -7.89 -5.59 -13.77
C SER A 198 -6.43 -5.97 -13.61
N TRP A 199 -5.96 -6.87 -14.46
CA TRP A 199 -4.55 -7.05 -14.70
C TRP A 199 -4.20 -6.61 -16.12
N TYR A 200 -2.95 -6.22 -16.31
CA TYR A 200 -2.47 -5.56 -17.52
C TYR A 200 -1.18 -6.20 -17.99
N ARG A 201 -1.17 -6.64 -19.23
CA ARG A 201 0.02 -7.17 -19.91
C ARG A 201 0.63 -6.12 -20.82
N LEU A 202 1.93 -5.92 -20.70
CA LEU A 202 2.68 -5.07 -21.63
C LEU A 202 3.03 -5.86 -22.88
N LEU A 203 2.51 -5.42 -24.02
CA LEU A 203 2.76 -6.05 -25.32
C LEU A 203 4.12 -5.60 -25.90
N PRO A 204 4.72 -6.41 -26.81
CA PRO A 204 6.02 -6.06 -27.44
C PRO A 204 6.02 -4.75 -28.23
N ASN A 205 4.86 -4.24 -28.63
CA ASN A 205 4.71 -2.93 -29.29
C ASN A 205 4.66 -1.76 -28.31
N GLY A 206 4.72 -2.04 -27.00
CA GLY A 206 4.64 -1.06 -25.91
C GLY A 206 3.21 -0.62 -25.56
N GLU A 207 2.18 -1.28 -26.07
CA GLU A 207 0.79 -1.07 -25.68
C GLU A 207 0.41 -1.99 -24.52
N TRP A 208 -0.57 -1.58 -23.71
CA TRP A 208 -1.11 -2.37 -22.63
C TRP A 208 -2.38 -3.08 -23.05
N GLU A 209 -2.46 -4.38 -22.75
CA GLU A 209 -3.67 -5.18 -22.89
C GLU A 209 -4.32 -5.34 -21.51
N ARG A 210 -5.56 -4.88 -21.39
CA ARG A 210 -6.33 -4.92 -20.12
C ARG A 210 -7.21 -6.16 -20.07
N HIS A 211 -7.16 -6.89 -18.97
CA HIS A 211 -8.03 -8.02 -18.65
C HIS A 211 -8.75 -7.75 -17.32
N VAL A 212 -10.08 -7.68 -17.37
CA VAL A 212 -10.91 -7.47 -16.19
C VAL A 212 -11.13 -8.82 -15.52
N TYR A 213 -10.58 -9.02 -14.32
CA TYR A 213 -10.73 -10.27 -13.57
C TYR A 213 -11.91 -10.25 -12.59
N THR A 214 -12.38 -9.05 -12.19
CA THR A 214 -13.55 -8.90 -11.33
C THR A 214 -14.21 -7.54 -11.57
N GLU A 215 -15.47 -7.38 -11.09
CA GLU A 215 -16.24 -6.13 -11.22
C GLU A 215 -17.11 -5.87 -9.99
N GLY A 216 -17.47 -4.60 -9.77
CA GLY A 216 -18.45 -4.21 -8.76
C GLY A 216 -17.88 -3.98 -7.36
N TYR A 217 -16.58 -3.71 -7.27
CA TYR A 217 -15.89 -3.29 -6.05
C TYR A 217 -15.41 -1.83 -6.18
N VAL A 218 -15.20 -1.15 -5.07
CA VAL A 218 -14.75 0.24 -5.03
C VAL A 218 -13.53 0.41 -4.12
N SER A 219 -12.65 1.35 -4.48
CA SER A 219 -11.46 1.72 -3.67
C SER A 219 -10.72 0.49 -3.17
N THR A 220 -10.34 -0.38 -4.10
CA THR A 220 -9.85 -1.73 -3.83
C THR A 220 -8.49 -1.75 -3.13
N ARG A 221 -8.33 -2.68 -2.20
CA ARG A 221 -7.02 -3.10 -1.67
C ARG A 221 -6.84 -4.55 -2.07
N LEU A 222 -5.68 -4.90 -2.56
CA LEU A 222 -5.45 -6.23 -3.12
C LEU A 222 -4.10 -6.83 -2.73
N GLY A 223 -4.06 -8.15 -2.73
CA GLY A 223 -2.85 -8.94 -2.63
C GLY A 223 -2.93 -10.12 -3.57
N ALA A 224 -1.81 -10.49 -4.18
CA ALA A 224 -1.72 -11.55 -5.17
C ALA A 224 -0.66 -12.58 -4.75
N ALA A 225 -1.00 -13.85 -4.83
CA ALA A 225 -0.10 -14.97 -4.59
C ALA A 225 -0.72 -16.28 -5.11
N ASP A 226 0.07 -17.33 -5.22
CA ASP A 226 -0.42 -18.70 -5.33
C ASP A 226 -0.87 -19.20 -3.94
N PHE A 227 -2.14 -18.95 -3.58
CA PHE A 227 -2.66 -19.27 -2.26
C PHE A 227 -3.03 -20.75 -2.08
N ASP A 228 -3.31 -21.46 -3.13
CA ASP A 228 -3.69 -22.88 -3.01
C ASP A 228 -2.64 -23.87 -3.51
N GLY A 229 -1.49 -23.38 -3.96
CA GLY A 229 -0.33 -24.17 -4.35
C GLY A 229 -0.49 -24.88 -5.69
N ASP A 230 -1.40 -24.41 -6.56
CA ASP A 230 -1.64 -25.02 -7.86
C ASP A 230 -0.77 -24.42 -8.99
N GLY A 231 -0.01 -23.37 -8.68
CA GLY A 231 0.90 -22.68 -9.58
C GLY A 231 0.24 -21.56 -10.38
N GLN A 232 -1.03 -21.26 -10.15
CA GLN A 232 -1.70 -20.07 -10.69
C GLN A 232 -1.74 -18.97 -9.64
N ILE A 233 -1.91 -17.74 -10.06
CA ILE A 233 -2.03 -16.60 -9.16
C ILE A 233 -3.50 -16.36 -8.85
N GLU A 234 -3.80 -16.24 -7.56
CA GLU A 234 -5.08 -15.78 -7.05
C GLU A 234 -4.94 -14.39 -6.43
N ILE A 235 -6.07 -13.74 -6.25
CA ILE A 235 -6.15 -12.40 -5.66
C ILE A 235 -7.08 -12.40 -4.45
N VAL A 236 -6.61 -11.81 -3.35
CA VAL A 236 -7.47 -11.36 -2.26
C VAL A 236 -7.74 -9.87 -2.45
N LEU A 237 -9.02 -9.47 -2.36
CA LEU A 237 -9.44 -8.11 -2.64
C LEU A 237 -10.44 -7.63 -1.59
N ALA A 238 -10.21 -6.41 -1.07
CA ALA A 238 -11.09 -5.75 -0.13
C ALA A 238 -11.61 -4.41 -0.69
N GLU A 239 -12.82 -4.00 -0.30
CA GLU A 239 -13.42 -2.71 -0.63
C GLU A 239 -13.08 -1.67 0.45
N GLY A 240 -12.25 -0.67 0.10
CA GLY A 240 -11.65 0.26 1.04
C GLY A 240 -12.58 1.35 1.57
N ASP A 241 -13.46 1.91 0.78
CA ASP A 241 -14.22 3.14 1.08
C ASP A 241 -15.75 2.96 1.02
N ALA A 242 -16.23 1.78 1.33
CA ALA A 242 -17.66 1.47 1.20
C ALA A 242 -18.54 2.42 2.03
N SER A 243 -18.15 2.71 3.29
CA SER A 243 -18.91 3.61 4.17
C SER A 243 -18.78 5.09 3.80
N PHE A 244 -17.72 5.49 3.08
CA PHE A 244 -17.59 6.84 2.54
C PHE A 244 -18.58 7.08 1.39
N MET A 245 -18.90 6.04 0.64
CA MET A 245 -19.92 6.09 -0.42
C MET A 245 -21.33 6.14 0.18
N ARG A 246 -21.59 5.28 1.19
CA ARG A 246 -22.84 5.22 1.96
C ARG A 246 -22.55 4.76 3.39
N PRO A 247 -22.89 5.55 4.41
CA PRO A 247 -22.55 5.28 5.81
C PRO A 247 -23.02 3.93 6.34
N GLU A 248 -24.08 3.35 5.77
CA GLU A 248 -24.61 2.03 6.16
C GLU A 248 -23.93 0.84 5.47
N TYR A 249 -22.98 1.10 4.55
CA TYR A 249 -22.32 0.03 3.80
C TYR A 249 -21.06 -0.45 4.54
N TYR A 250 -20.79 -1.73 4.37
CA TYR A 250 -19.60 -2.42 4.82
C TYR A 250 -18.76 -2.82 3.62
N GLY A 251 -17.45 -2.85 3.81
CA GLY A 251 -16.53 -3.40 2.82
C GLY A 251 -16.60 -4.92 2.78
N ARG A 252 -16.53 -5.46 1.57
CA ARG A 252 -16.40 -6.90 1.32
C ARG A 252 -14.94 -7.27 1.18
N LEU A 253 -14.62 -8.48 1.64
CA LEU A 253 -13.35 -9.14 1.38
C LEU A 253 -13.62 -10.42 0.60
N VAL A 254 -12.96 -10.59 -0.53
CA VAL A 254 -13.15 -11.74 -1.41
C VAL A 254 -11.82 -12.38 -1.79
N TYR A 255 -11.87 -13.68 -2.02
CA TYR A 255 -10.83 -14.46 -2.69
C TYR A 255 -11.28 -14.72 -4.12
N LEU A 256 -10.41 -14.44 -5.07
CA LEU A 256 -10.65 -14.50 -6.50
C LEU A 256 -9.71 -15.51 -7.14
N LYS A 257 -10.27 -16.51 -7.83
CA LYS A 257 -9.52 -17.56 -8.48
C LYS A 257 -9.92 -17.72 -9.95
N PRO A 258 -8.96 -17.82 -10.89
CA PRO A 258 -9.28 -18.19 -12.27
C PRO A 258 -9.76 -19.66 -12.31
N THR A 259 -10.97 -19.89 -12.85
CA THR A 259 -11.54 -21.22 -13.03
C THR A 259 -11.65 -21.63 -14.51
N GLY A 260 -11.29 -20.72 -15.41
CA GLY A 260 -11.28 -20.87 -16.84
C GLY A 260 -10.03 -20.25 -17.45
N ALA A 261 -10.17 -19.54 -18.57
CA ALA A 261 -9.10 -18.74 -19.11
C ALA A 261 -8.80 -17.56 -18.19
N VAL A 262 -7.54 -17.34 -17.86
CA VAL A 262 -7.09 -16.30 -16.92
C VAL A 262 -7.50 -14.87 -17.36
N ALA A 263 -7.74 -14.69 -18.65
CA ALA A 263 -8.21 -13.42 -19.24
C ALA A 263 -9.72 -13.16 -19.06
N GLU A 264 -10.47 -14.13 -18.53
CA GLU A 264 -11.90 -14.01 -18.26
C GLU A 264 -12.15 -13.57 -16.80
N LEU A 265 -13.42 -13.33 -16.45
CA LEU A 265 -13.80 -13.05 -15.06
C LEU A 265 -13.51 -14.26 -14.16
N TRP A 266 -12.93 -14.00 -13.01
CA TRP A 266 -12.57 -15.01 -12.02
C TRP A 266 -13.73 -15.31 -11.07
N GLU A 267 -13.74 -16.51 -10.52
CA GLU A 267 -14.70 -16.90 -9.50
C GLU A 267 -14.38 -16.16 -8.19
N ALA A 268 -15.39 -15.46 -7.64
CA ALA A 268 -15.27 -14.76 -6.38
C ALA A 268 -15.89 -15.56 -5.23
N ARG A 269 -15.10 -15.84 -4.19
CA ARG A 269 -15.56 -16.41 -2.93
C ARG A 269 -15.52 -15.34 -1.84
N LEU A 270 -16.68 -15.04 -1.25
CA LEU A 270 -16.78 -14.10 -0.14
C LEU A 270 -16.08 -14.66 1.11
N LEU A 271 -15.16 -13.91 1.68
CA LEU A 271 -14.49 -14.23 2.94
C LEU A 271 -15.11 -13.45 4.11
N HIS A 272 -15.43 -12.18 3.90
CA HIS A 272 -16.06 -11.32 4.89
C HIS A 272 -16.93 -10.25 4.22
N ASP A 273 -18.07 -9.86 4.81
CA ASP A 273 -19.03 -8.91 4.24
C ASP A 273 -19.41 -7.73 5.15
N HIS A 274 -18.71 -7.59 6.30
CA HIS A 274 -19.03 -6.57 7.29
C HIS A 274 -17.75 -5.86 7.81
N LEU A 275 -16.75 -5.62 6.95
CA LEU A 275 -15.57 -4.85 7.32
C LEU A 275 -15.86 -3.35 7.28
N VAL A 276 -15.32 -2.60 8.24
CA VAL A 276 -15.50 -1.14 8.30
C VAL A 276 -14.35 -0.46 7.57
N ASP A 277 -14.54 -0.26 6.27
CA ASP A 277 -13.55 0.33 5.35
C ASP A 277 -12.16 -0.32 5.47
N PRO A 278 -12.01 -1.59 5.03
CA PRO A 278 -10.72 -2.26 4.99
C PRO A 278 -9.78 -1.49 4.04
N HIS A 279 -8.76 -0.85 4.61
CA HIS A 279 -7.95 0.14 3.89
C HIS A 279 -6.48 -0.23 3.75
N SER A 280 -6.10 -1.37 4.31
CA SER A 280 -4.74 -1.90 4.21
C SER A 280 -4.77 -3.39 3.97
N MET A 281 -3.89 -3.86 3.08
CA MET A 281 -3.68 -5.28 2.82
C MET A 281 -2.19 -5.56 2.65
N VAL A 282 -1.73 -6.65 3.26
CA VAL A 282 -0.33 -7.12 3.18
C VAL A 282 -0.35 -8.63 3.06
N VAL A 283 0.37 -9.17 2.09
CA VAL A 283 0.57 -10.62 1.91
C VAL A 283 1.93 -11.02 2.44
N ALA A 284 1.99 -11.99 3.35
CA ALA A 284 3.21 -12.57 3.89
C ALA A 284 2.91 -13.92 4.56
N ASP A 285 3.94 -14.71 4.82
CA ASP A 285 3.86 -15.90 5.67
C ASP A 285 4.02 -15.46 7.15
N PHE A 286 2.90 -15.26 7.85
CA PHE A 286 2.90 -14.76 9.23
C PHE A 286 3.15 -15.84 10.29
N ASN A 287 3.05 -17.12 9.93
CA ASN A 287 3.21 -18.23 10.87
C ASN A 287 4.42 -19.13 10.54
N GLY A 288 5.17 -18.82 9.46
CA GLY A 288 6.37 -19.53 9.06
C GLY A 288 6.12 -20.94 8.51
N ASP A 289 4.94 -21.21 7.92
CA ASP A 289 4.60 -22.54 7.39
C ASP A 289 4.81 -22.68 5.87
N GLY A 290 5.22 -21.59 5.22
CA GLY A 290 5.55 -21.56 3.80
C GLY A 290 4.34 -21.29 2.89
N HIS A 291 3.17 -21.04 3.44
CA HIS A 291 1.98 -20.63 2.69
C HIS A 291 1.76 -19.12 2.81
N PRO A 292 1.37 -18.44 1.73
CA PRO A 292 1.09 -17.00 1.81
C PRO A 292 -0.21 -16.77 2.60
N ASP A 293 -0.09 -16.05 3.71
CA ASP A 293 -1.20 -15.50 4.49
C ASP A 293 -1.46 -14.06 4.04
N PHE A 294 -2.49 -13.41 4.62
CA PHE A 294 -2.65 -11.98 4.41
C PHE A 294 -3.24 -11.26 5.62
N PHE A 295 -2.80 -10.01 5.77
CA PHE A 295 -3.31 -9.06 6.76
C PHE A 295 -4.34 -8.12 6.11
N VAL A 296 -5.39 -7.77 6.87
CA VAL A 296 -6.36 -6.72 6.51
C VAL A 296 -6.54 -5.78 7.69
N GLY A 297 -6.29 -4.48 7.47
CA GLY A 297 -6.54 -3.43 8.45
C GLY A 297 -7.76 -2.59 8.10
N GLU A 298 -8.70 -2.44 9.03
CA GLU A 298 -9.85 -1.55 8.89
C GLU A 298 -9.49 -0.12 9.24
N LEU A 299 -9.92 0.84 8.42
CA LEU A 299 -9.77 2.26 8.71
C LEU A 299 -10.69 2.73 9.86
N GLY A 300 -11.87 2.16 9.93
CA GLY A 300 -12.96 2.64 10.76
C GLY A 300 -13.82 3.69 10.07
N SER A 301 -15.04 3.89 10.56
CA SER A 301 -15.99 4.83 9.99
C SER A 301 -15.69 6.29 10.32
N PRO A 302 -15.66 7.20 9.33
CA PRO A 302 -15.53 8.63 9.58
C PRO A 302 -16.70 9.21 10.39
N ASN A 303 -17.86 8.58 10.35
CA ASN A 303 -19.07 9.04 11.02
C ASN A 303 -19.32 8.34 12.37
N GLY A 304 -18.53 7.32 12.70
CA GLY A 304 -18.64 6.59 13.97
C GLY A 304 -19.91 5.77 14.16
N ASP A 305 -20.68 5.53 13.09
CA ASP A 305 -22.02 4.93 13.14
C ASP A 305 -22.02 3.40 13.04
N HIS A 306 -20.88 2.77 12.84
CA HIS A 306 -20.78 1.32 12.80
C HIS A 306 -20.78 0.70 14.23
N PRO A 307 -21.46 -0.43 14.40
CA PRO A 307 -21.68 -1.03 15.74
C PRO A 307 -20.43 -1.64 16.36
N HIS A 308 -19.39 -1.92 15.59
CA HIS A 308 -18.15 -2.49 16.07
C HIS A 308 -16.95 -1.57 15.82
N PRO A 309 -15.91 -1.62 16.65
CA PRO A 309 -14.67 -0.89 16.42
C PRO A 309 -13.94 -1.45 15.18
N PRO A 310 -13.07 -0.65 14.55
CA PRO A 310 -12.15 -1.18 13.53
C PRO A 310 -11.24 -2.24 14.12
N ALA A 311 -10.85 -3.21 13.33
CA ALA A 311 -9.98 -4.30 13.75
C ALA A 311 -8.89 -4.60 12.73
N GLU A 312 -7.79 -5.11 13.26
CA GLU A 312 -6.66 -5.62 12.51
C GLU A 312 -6.74 -7.14 12.47
N ARG A 313 -6.70 -7.74 11.26
CA ARG A 313 -6.91 -9.17 11.06
C ARG A 313 -5.81 -9.80 10.25
N ILE A 314 -5.43 -11.02 10.62
CA ILE A 314 -4.62 -11.91 9.79
C ILE A 314 -5.50 -13.09 9.39
N TYR A 315 -5.48 -13.41 8.12
CA TYR A 315 -6.14 -14.59 7.53
C TYR A 315 -5.07 -15.63 7.23
N LEU A 316 -4.98 -16.64 8.09
CA LEU A 316 -4.04 -17.76 7.89
C LEU A 316 -4.51 -18.69 6.78
N ASN A 317 -3.68 -18.91 5.81
CA ASN A 317 -3.89 -19.84 4.72
C ASN A 317 -3.63 -21.27 5.18
N ARG A 318 -4.49 -22.19 4.82
CA ARG A 318 -4.32 -23.62 5.10
C ARG A 318 -3.56 -24.36 3.99
N GLY A 319 -3.02 -23.63 3.01
CA GLY A 319 -2.30 -24.16 1.85
C GLY A 319 -3.20 -24.74 0.76
N ASP A 320 -4.50 -24.49 0.84
CA ASP A 320 -5.51 -24.92 -0.14
C ASP A 320 -6.45 -23.79 -0.56
N GLY A 321 -6.02 -22.55 -0.33
CA GLY A 321 -6.82 -21.35 -0.58
C GLY A 321 -7.97 -21.17 0.40
N THR A 322 -8.04 -21.94 1.51
CA THR A 322 -8.97 -21.67 2.61
C THR A 322 -8.27 -20.95 3.75
N PHE A 323 -8.98 -20.02 4.39
CA PHE A 323 -8.39 -19.12 5.36
C PHE A 323 -9.07 -19.19 6.72
N GLU A 324 -8.28 -19.04 7.78
CA GLU A 324 -8.74 -18.89 9.15
C GLU A 324 -8.50 -17.45 9.61
N GLU A 325 -9.58 -16.77 10.02
CA GLU A 325 -9.52 -15.39 10.48
C GLU A 325 -9.04 -15.30 11.92
N HIS A 326 -8.06 -14.41 12.16
CA HIS A 326 -7.55 -14.05 13.48
C HIS A 326 -7.57 -12.55 13.67
N VAL A 327 -8.36 -12.06 14.62
CA VAL A 327 -8.31 -10.66 15.05
C VAL A 327 -7.09 -10.48 15.96
N ILE A 328 -6.13 -9.65 15.53
CA ILE A 328 -4.89 -9.40 16.29
C ILE A 328 -4.95 -8.13 17.14
N ASP A 329 -5.83 -7.18 16.79
CA ASP A 329 -6.07 -5.96 17.57
C ASP A 329 -7.44 -5.34 17.22
N GLU A 330 -8.00 -4.54 18.14
CA GLU A 330 -9.27 -3.84 17.94
C GLU A 330 -9.22 -2.42 18.53
N GLY A 331 -10.02 -1.53 17.95
CA GLY A 331 -10.26 -0.17 18.49
C GLY A 331 -9.40 0.92 17.88
N ILE A 332 -8.34 0.59 17.16
CA ILE A 332 -7.53 1.52 16.37
C ILE A 332 -7.64 1.11 14.92
N GLY A 333 -8.06 2.05 14.07
CA GLY A 333 -8.10 1.81 12.62
C GLY A 333 -6.75 2.09 11.97
N THR A 334 -6.47 1.41 10.86
CA THR A 334 -5.23 1.54 10.10
C THR A 334 -5.53 2.02 8.68
N HIS A 335 -4.96 3.18 8.32
CA HIS A 335 -5.10 3.74 6.96
C HIS A 335 -4.07 3.16 6.00
N GLU A 336 -2.83 3.06 6.44
CA GLU A 336 -1.73 2.44 5.70
C GLU A 336 -1.02 1.46 6.61
N ALA A 337 -0.83 0.24 6.11
CA ALA A 337 -0.01 -0.78 6.74
C ALA A 337 0.96 -1.40 5.73
N LYS A 338 2.14 -1.74 6.19
CA LYS A 338 3.19 -2.41 5.41
C LYS A 338 3.80 -3.53 6.24
N LEU A 339 4.32 -4.52 5.53
CA LEU A 339 5.16 -5.54 6.16
C LEU A 339 6.40 -4.88 6.76
N ILE A 340 6.79 -5.35 7.92
CA ILE A 340 8.07 -5.00 8.53
C ILE A 340 8.72 -6.26 9.09
N GLU A 341 10.00 -6.43 8.82
CA GLU A 341 10.80 -7.47 9.46
C GLU A 341 11.80 -6.80 10.39
N ILE A 342 11.71 -7.10 11.68
CA ILE A 342 12.56 -6.50 12.70
C ILE A 342 12.97 -7.55 13.75
N ASP A 343 14.24 -7.62 14.05
CA ASP A 343 14.81 -8.61 14.98
C ASP A 343 14.47 -10.08 14.58
N GLY A 344 14.27 -10.35 13.27
CA GLY A 344 13.86 -11.65 12.73
C GLY A 344 12.37 -11.97 12.92
N LEU A 345 11.56 -11.01 13.35
CA LEU A 345 10.11 -11.13 13.48
C LEU A 345 9.40 -10.48 12.29
N VAL A 346 8.49 -11.21 11.68
CA VAL A 346 7.61 -10.72 10.62
C VAL A 346 6.40 -10.07 11.27
N GLY A 347 6.21 -8.78 11.02
CA GLY A 347 5.14 -7.98 11.63
C GLY A 347 4.55 -6.95 10.67
N ILE A 348 3.71 -6.11 11.23
CA ILE A 348 3.00 -5.04 10.51
C ILE A 348 3.39 -3.69 11.09
N ALA A 349 3.82 -2.76 10.25
CA ALA A 349 3.91 -1.35 10.57
C ALA A 349 2.67 -0.63 10.04
N GLY A 350 2.00 0.17 10.87
CA GLY A 350 0.79 0.86 10.45
C GLY A 350 0.52 2.12 11.25
N LYS A 351 -0.42 2.91 10.75
CA LYS A 351 -0.82 4.16 11.40
C LYS A 351 -2.29 4.46 11.12
N PRO A 352 -3.01 5.05 12.09
CA PRO A 352 -4.34 5.58 11.85
C PRO A 352 -4.28 6.80 10.92
N TYR A 353 -5.41 7.10 10.28
CA TYR A 353 -5.53 8.25 9.40
C TYR A 353 -5.71 9.56 10.18
N ARG A 354 -6.73 9.60 11.00
CA ARG A 354 -7.09 10.67 11.94
C ARG A 354 -8.07 10.14 12.95
N ASN A 355 -8.41 10.95 13.95
CA ASN A 355 -9.56 10.63 14.79
C ASN A 355 -10.84 10.61 13.96
N MET A 356 -11.30 9.43 13.60
CA MET A 356 -12.52 9.20 12.85
C MET A 356 -13.79 9.27 13.73
N ARG A 357 -13.62 9.34 15.07
CA ARG A 357 -14.73 9.52 16.01
C ARG A 357 -14.67 10.92 16.60
N SER A 358 -15.76 11.67 16.46
CA SER A 358 -15.88 13.02 17.04
C SER A 358 -15.77 13.06 18.59
N GLU A 359 -15.91 11.92 19.25
CA GLU A 359 -15.90 11.77 20.70
C GLU A 359 -14.66 11.07 21.27
N ALA A 360 -13.76 10.54 20.41
CA ALA A 360 -12.53 9.97 20.92
C ALA A 360 -11.64 11.05 21.55
N PRO A 361 -11.02 10.82 22.71
CA PRO A 361 -10.11 11.79 23.29
C PRO A 361 -9.03 12.16 22.27
N ARG A 362 -8.81 13.45 22.04
CA ARG A 362 -7.64 13.93 21.31
C ARG A 362 -6.41 13.50 22.10
N GLY A 363 -5.66 12.56 21.60
CA GLY A 363 -4.51 12.02 22.31
C GLY A 363 -3.79 10.94 21.57
N SER A 364 -2.85 10.33 22.21
CA SER A 364 -1.82 9.41 21.72
C SER A 364 -2.27 8.32 20.73
N ASP A 365 -3.54 7.94 20.74
CA ASP A 365 -3.99 6.75 20.03
C ASP A 365 -4.29 6.98 18.52
N VAL A 366 -4.34 8.23 18.05
CA VAL A 366 -4.64 8.57 16.65
C VAL A 366 -3.50 9.29 15.92
N ASP A 367 -2.54 9.80 16.68
CA ASP A 367 -1.36 10.50 16.16
C ASP A 367 -0.09 9.65 16.28
N CYS A 368 -0.28 8.31 16.28
CA CYS A 368 0.76 7.33 16.52
C CYS A 368 1.19 6.61 15.23
N VAL A 369 2.35 5.99 15.31
CA VAL A 369 2.80 4.91 14.44
C VAL A 369 2.96 3.67 15.30
N ASN A 370 2.39 2.56 14.84
CA ASN A 370 2.35 1.30 15.57
C ASN A 370 3.08 0.20 14.82
N LEU A 371 3.63 -0.72 15.58
CA LEU A 371 4.05 -2.04 15.10
C LEU A 371 3.17 -3.10 15.77
N TRP A 372 2.68 -4.05 15.02
CA TRP A 372 2.13 -5.29 15.52
C TRP A 372 3.15 -6.39 15.26
N LEU A 373 3.75 -6.90 16.33
CA LEU A 373 4.81 -7.90 16.28
C LEU A 373 4.35 -9.18 16.99
N PRO A 374 4.77 -10.36 16.52
CA PRO A 374 4.49 -11.60 17.24
C PRO A 374 5.19 -11.60 18.60
N GLU A 375 4.51 -12.11 19.61
CA GLU A 375 5.09 -12.39 20.95
C GLU A 375 5.67 -13.82 20.97
N ASP A 376 6.77 -14.01 21.72
CA ASP A 376 7.44 -15.29 21.94
C ASP A 376 6.52 -16.34 22.63
#